data_5a972966240b144a10b912c2d2fcc22c
#
_entry.id   5a972966240b144a10b912c2d2fcc22c
#
_cell.length_a   1.000
_cell.length_b   1.000
_cell.length_c   1.000
_cell.angle_alpha   90.00
_cell.angle_beta   90.00
_cell.angle_gamma   90.00
#
_symmetry.space_group_name_H-M   'P 1'
#
loop_
_entity.id
_entity.type
_entity.pdbx_description
1 polymer ?
#
loop_
_entity_poly.entity_id
_entity_poly.type
_entity_poly.pdbx_seq_one_letter_code
_entity_poly.pdbx_strand_id
1 'polypeptide(L)'
;MDSMNKKTIAKTEKDSMHSPEALELLFSQSVLCSSKYDPNTSEAGRDTVYSRWYSTDFIDVSAYCGIKYELAAHKYLISAAFYDAENNYLDGIGTTSSCMYTVVSGICKLPRGTKYAKFITFNGSHGCDSFDAPAVYGFSGEQELESELGRLEYPALKIACLGDSLTEGDYGSYVVGHGCRHYRNFPYYLQRELGCETVNYGKCGYTAAKYLDFFNTPGNVDVSDADLILIMLGTNGGLTVGSTAQKEAYLALIEAVSAKMKQDARIVLVTPPHTTEKSEKVSFGNAAKVLNAVETVREIAAAQSLPLIDAYTGSPIQSDKEEVYQPYDGLHMAETGYRVFAGYMADELRKLIGQ
;
A
#
# COMPACT_ATOMS: atom_id res chain seq x y z
N MET A 1 14.87 -51.32 -1.78
CA MET A 1 13.83 -51.26 -0.75
C MET A 1 14.24 -50.16 0.17
N ASP A 2 13.71 -48.98 -0.07
CA ASP A 2 13.31 -48.08 0.99
C ASP A 2 12.66 -46.86 0.35
N SER A 3 11.45 -46.67 0.72
CA SER A 3 10.55 -45.67 0.24
C SER A 3 10.92 -44.31 0.87
N MET A 4 11.53 -43.40 0.11
CA MET A 4 11.63 -42.02 0.50
C MET A 4 10.25 -41.34 0.47
N ASN A 5 9.75 -41.08 1.66
CA ASN A 5 8.59 -40.27 1.92
C ASN A 5 8.82 -38.84 1.33
N LYS A 6 8.25 -38.60 0.18
CA LYS A 6 7.99 -37.24 -0.30
C LYS A 6 6.88 -36.65 0.57
N LYS A 7 7.23 -35.89 1.60
CA LYS A 7 6.33 -34.95 2.22
C LYS A 7 5.96 -33.90 1.16
N THR A 8 4.84 -34.10 0.54
CA THR A 8 4.14 -33.07 -0.22
C THR A 8 3.83 -31.96 0.77
N ILE A 9 4.53 -30.83 0.65
CA ILE A 9 4.12 -29.60 1.31
C ILE A 9 2.77 -29.26 0.70
N ALA A 10 1.72 -29.43 1.49
CA ALA A 10 0.39 -28.96 1.13
C ALA A 10 0.51 -27.46 0.89
N LYS A 11 0.40 -27.05 -0.37
CA LYS A 11 0.16 -25.69 -0.78
C LYS A 11 -1.13 -25.27 -0.09
N THR A 12 -1.04 -24.45 0.91
CA THR A 12 -2.22 -23.83 1.50
C THR A 12 -2.83 -22.94 0.42
N GLU A 13 -3.94 -23.43 -0.14
CA GLU A 13 -4.81 -22.70 -1.06
C GLU A 13 -5.50 -21.50 -0.38
N LYS A 14 -4.72 -20.58 0.18
CA LYS A 14 -5.21 -19.28 0.60
C LYS A 14 -4.99 -18.19 -0.46
N ASP A 15 -4.38 -18.53 -1.58
CA ASP A 15 -4.02 -17.59 -2.65
C ASP A 15 -5.09 -17.46 -3.75
N SER A 16 -6.21 -18.12 -3.63
CA SER A 16 -7.32 -17.85 -4.52
C SER A 16 -8.34 -16.96 -3.81
N MET A 17 -8.24 -15.65 -3.98
CA MET A 17 -9.47 -14.89 -4.07
C MET A 17 -10.19 -15.45 -5.32
N HIS A 18 -10.77 -16.63 -5.20
CA HIS A 18 -11.70 -17.09 -6.17
C HIS A 18 -12.81 -16.06 -6.17
N SER A 19 -12.92 -15.34 -7.27
CA SER A 19 -14.15 -14.62 -7.59
C SER A 19 -15.25 -15.67 -7.41
N PRO A 20 -16.19 -15.49 -6.47
CA PRO A 20 -17.34 -16.37 -6.41
C PRO A 20 -17.92 -16.47 -7.81
N GLU A 21 -18.41 -17.63 -8.22
CA GLU A 21 -18.99 -17.85 -9.56
C GLU A 21 -20.12 -16.87 -9.91
N ALA A 22 -20.63 -16.16 -8.90
CA ALA A 22 -21.70 -15.16 -8.99
C ALA A 22 -21.23 -13.72 -9.24
N LEU A 23 -19.92 -13.41 -9.24
CA LEU A 23 -19.45 -12.04 -9.48
C LEU A 23 -19.31 -11.74 -10.97
N GLU A 24 -19.97 -10.70 -11.43
CA GLU A 24 -19.83 -10.21 -12.80
C GLU A 24 -18.72 -9.17 -12.91
N LEU A 25 -17.83 -9.35 -13.90
CA LEU A 25 -16.79 -8.39 -14.21
C LEU A 25 -17.41 -7.15 -14.85
N LEU A 26 -17.44 -6.03 -14.14
CA LEU A 26 -17.99 -4.75 -14.61
C LEU A 26 -16.97 -3.94 -15.40
N PHE A 27 -15.71 -4.06 -15.06
CA PHE A 27 -14.64 -3.27 -15.64
C PHE A 27 -13.30 -4.02 -15.59
N SER A 28 -12.57 -3.97 -16.70
CA SER A 28 -11.18 -4.40 -16.79
C SER A 28 -10.38 -3.39 -17.61
N GLN A 29 -9.06 -3.44 -17.52
CA GLN A 29 -8.16 -2.53 -18.25
C GLN A 29 -8.26 -2.66 -19.79
N SER A 30 -8.83 -3.75 -20.29
CA SER A 30 -9.09 -3.91 -21.72
C SER A 30 -10.23 -3.03 -22.25
N VAL A 31 -11.03 -2.45 -21.37
CA VAL A 31 -12.04 -1.48 -21.73
C VAL A 31 -11.38 -0.14 -22.00
N LEU A 32 -11.35 0.27 -23.27
CA LEU A 32 -10.82 1.57 -23.67
C LEU A 32 -11.69 2.68 -23.08
N CYS A 33 -11.07 3.51 -22.24
CA CYS A 33 -11.73 4.69 -21.72
C CYS A 33 -11.70 5.81 -22.75
N SER A 34 -12.84 6.41 -22.99
CA SER A 34 -13.06 7.35 -24.11
C SER A 34 -12.72 8.79 -23.76
N SER A 35 -12.61 9.15 -22.47
CA SER A 35 -12.42 10.54 -22.05
C SER A 35 -11.38 10.70 -20.95
N LYS A 36 -10.69 11.84 -20.96
CA LYS A 36 -9.82 12.25 -19.85
C LYS A 36 -10.66 12.53 -18.61
N TYR A 37 -10.20 12.12 -17.47
CA TYR A 37 -10.91 12.28 -16.21
C TYR A 37 -10.76 13.70 -15.65
N ASP A 38 -11.86 14.35 -15.30
CA ASP A 38 -11.92 15.52 -14.43
C ASP A 38 -12.81 15.21 -13.21
N PRO A 39 -12.26 15.18 -11.99
CA PRO A 39 -13.02 14.85 -10.80
C PRO A 39 -14.07 15.90 -10.41
N ASN A 40 -13.95 17.14 -10.91
CA ASN A 40 -14.77 18.25 -10.45
C ASN A 40 -15.88 18.66 -11.42
N THR A 41 -15.72 18.36 -12.69
CA THR A 41 -16.59 18.95 -13.72
C THR A 41 -17.11 17.98 -14.75
N SER A 42 -16.72 16.71 -14.75
CA SER A 42 -17.00 15.78 -15.85
C SER A 42 -16.53 16.29 -17.24
N GLU A 43 -15.83 17.40 -17.31
CA GLU A 43 -15.32 17.95 -18.56
C GLU A 43 -13.89 17.50 -18.84
N ALA A 44 -13.70 16.93 -20.02
CA ALA A 44 -12.39 16.61 -20.55
C ALA A 44 -11.59 17.91 -20.72
N GLY A 45 -10.54 18.12 -19.95
CA GLY A 45 -9.70 19.25 -20.29
C GLY A 45 -8.77 19.86 -19.27
N ARG A 46 -8.60 19.33 -18.09
CA ARG A 46 -7.61 19.88 -17.18
C ARG A 46 -6.30 19.12 -17.23
N ASP A 47 -5.31 19.88 -17.64
CA ASP A 47 -3.89 19.82 -17.35
C ASP A 47 -3.08 18.60 -17.83
N THR A 48 -1.91 18.89 -18.36
CA THR A 48 -0.87 17.94 -18.79
C THR A 48 -0.43 16.94 -17.71
N VAL A 49 -0.63 17.26 -16.43
CA VAL A 49 -0.31 16.38 -15.30
C VAL A 49 -1.23 15.15 -15.26
N TYR A 50 -2.47 15.27 -15.72
CA TYR A 50 -3.45 14.17 -15.72
C TYR A 50 -3.66 13.56 -17.11
N SER A 51 -2.83 13.90 -18.09
CA SER A 51 -2.97 13.48 -19.48
C SER A 51 -2.95 11.97 -19.73
N ARG A 52 -2.65 11.17 -18.70
CA ARG A 52 -2.57 9.71 -18.78
C ARG A 52 -3.67 9.00 -17.97
N TRP A 53 -4.53 9.76 -17.33
CA TRP A 53 -5.65 9.24 -16.57
C TRP A 53 -6.91 9.32 -17.41
N TYR A 54 -7.66 8.25 -17.45
CA TYR A 54 -8.88 8.11 -18.22
C TYR A 54 -10.00 7.64 -17.30
N SER A 55 -11.22 8.02 -17.60
CA SER A 55 -12.42 7.45 -16.99
C SER A 55 -13.17 6.58 -17.97
N THR A 56 -13.90 5.60 -17.48
CA THR A 56 -14.94 4.93 -18.26
C THR A 56 -16.05 5.91 -18.62
N ASP A 57 -16.87 5.56 -19.60
CA ASP A 57 -18.22 6.10 -19.70
C ASP A 57 -19.06 5.66 -18.50
N PHE A 58 -20.30 6.14 -18.41
CA PHE A 58 -21.23 5.67 -17.39
C PHE A 58 -21.53 4.18 -17.59
N ILE A 59 -21.22 3.38 -16.57
CA ILE A 59 -21.55 1.95 -16.53
C ILE A 59 -22.80 1.80 -15.68
N ASP A 60 -23.85 1.17 -16.22
CA ASP A 60 -25.06 0.87 -15.45
C ASP A 60 -24.75 -0.23 -14.41
N VAL A 61 -24.87 0.13 -13.15
CA VAL A 61 -24.62 -0.75 -12.01
C VAL A 61 -25.89 -0.98 -11.18
N SER A 62 -27.06 -0.64 -11.71
CA SER A 62 -28.34 -0.73 -11.00
C SER A 62 -28.77 -2.17 -10.64
N ALA A 63 -28.15 -3.18 -11.28
CA ALA A 63 -28.39 -4.59 -10.95
C ALA A 63 -27.59 -5.08 -9.71
N TYR A 64 -26.72 -4.23 -9.15
CA TYR A 64 -25.78 -4.64 -8.10
C TYR A 64 -26.06 -3.88 -6.79
N CYS A 65 -25.84 -4.54 -5.67
CA CYS A 65 -25.93 -3.95 -4.34
C CYS A 65 -24.56 -3.53 -3.78
N GLY A 66 -23.47 -4.03 -4.36
CA GLY A 66 -22.11 -3.74 -3.96
C GLY A 66 -21.10 -4.11 -5.02
N ILE A 67 -19.85 -3.73 -4.79
CA ILE A 67 -18.73 -4.05 -5.69
C ILE A 67 -17.52 -4.54 -4.88
N LYS A 68 -16.76 -5.44 -5.52
CA LYS A 68 -15.38 -5.75 -5.17
C LYS A 68 -14.48 -5.12 -6.21
N TYR A 69 -13.49 -4.38 -5.78
CA TYR A 69 -12.72 -3.56 -6.68
C TYR A 69 -11.22 -3.61 -6.39
N GLU A 70 -10.46 -3.45 -7.46
CA GLU A 70 -9.05 -3.08 -7.46
C GLU A 70 -8.88 -1.98 -8.51
N LEU A 71 -8.64 -0.75 -8.09
CA LEU A 71 -8.69 0.44 -8.93
C LEU A 71 -7.39 1.21 -8.87
N ALA A 72 -7.00 1.77 -10.01
CA ALA A 72 -5.95 2.77 -10.04
C ALA A 72 -6.34 3.98 -9.18
N ALA A 73 -5.40 4.51 -8.42
CA ALA A 73 -5.64 5.61 -7.52
C ALA A 73 -4.54 6.66 -7.58
N HIS A 74 -4.92 7.89 -7.36
CA HIS A 74 -4.04 9.05 -7.26
C HIS A 74 -4.58 10.01 -6.20
N LYS A 75 -3.70 10.64 -5.42
CA LYS A 75 -4.09 11.49 -4.29
C LYS A 75 -5.08 12.63 -4.60
N TYR A 76 -5.22 13.00 -5.87
CA TYR A 76 -6.12 14.07 -6.32
C TYR A 76 -7.29 13.58 -7.16
N LEU A 77 -7.47 12.26 -7.30
CA LEU A 77 -8.50 11.70 -8.18
C LEU A 77 -9.40 10.74 -7.40
N ILE A 78 -10.67 10.76 -7.73
CA ILE A 78 -11.63 9.75 -7.27
C ILE A 78 -11.48 8.53 -8.19
N SER A 79 -11.20 7.37 -7.61
CA SER A 79 -10.97 6.11 -8.35
C SER A 79 -12.24 5.49 -8.90
N ALA A 80 -13.36 5.66 -8.18
CA ALA A 80 -14.69 5.34 -8.64
C ALA A 80 -15.66 6.43 -8.19
N ALA A 81 -16.61 6.80 -9.03
CA ALA A 81 -17.66 7.75 -8.71
C ALA A 81 -19.03 7.14 -9.02
N PHE A 82 -19.96 7.29 -8.10
CA PHE A 82 -21.32 6.74 -8.16
C PHE A 82 -22.34 7.84 -8.39
N TYR A 83 -23.33 7.55 -9.22
CA TYR A 83 -24.31 8.53 -9.68
C TYR A 83 -25.72 7.94 -9.65
N ASP A 84 -26.71 8.81 -9.45
CA ASP A 84 -28.13 8.46 -9.58
C ASP A 84 -28.58 8.38 -11.06
N ALA A 85 -29.88 8.22 -11.28
CA ALA A 85 -30.47 8.12 -12.61
C ALA A 85 -30.41 9.45 -13.40
N GLU A 86 -30.32 10.57 -12.72
CA GLU A 86 -30.21 11.93 -13.26
C GLU A 86 -28.76 12.37 -13.44
N ASN A 87 -27.79 11.46 -13.20
CA ASN A 87 -26.34 11.70 -13.22
C ASN A 87 -25.85 12.66 -12.13
N ASN A 88 -26.56 12.80 -11.02
CA ASN A 88 -26.04 13.51 -9.87
C ASN A 88 -25.05 12.60 -9.12
N TYR A 89 -23.91 13.18 -8.72
CA TYR A 89 -22.91 12.47 -7.91
C TYR A 89 -23.46 12.13 -6.52
N LEU A 90 -23.31 10.88 -6.11
CA LEU A 90 -23.74 10.37 -4.81
C LEU A 90 -22.57 10.18 -3.85
N ASP A 91 -21.53 9.48 -4.31
CA ASP A 91 -20.37 9.12 -3.49
C ASP A 91 -19.24 8.59 -4.39
N GLY A 92 -18.06 8.31 -3.80
CA GLY A 92 -16.94 7.78 -4.57
C GLY A 92 -15.86 7.10 -3.71
N ILE A 93 -15.01 6.37 -4.40
CA ILE A 93 -13.83 5.72 -3.82
C ILE A 93 -12.61 6.53 -4.21
N GLY A 94 -11.85 6.97 -3.23
CA GLY A 94 -10.62 7.72 -3.42
C GLY A 94 -9.48 7.18 -2.56
N THR A 95 -8.38 7.90 -2.53
CA THR A 95 -7.26 7.61 -1.63
C THR A 95 -6.65 8.89 -1.08
N THR A 96 -6.22 8.85 0.16
CA THR A 96 -5.39 9.89 0.79
C THR A 96 -3.90 9.61 0.65
N SER A 97 -3.53 8.49 0.01
CA SER A 97 -2.12 8.13 -0.22
C SER A 97 -1.35 9.26 -0.91
N SER A 98 -0.16 9.54 -0.44
CA SER A 98 0.75 10.50 -1.08
C SER A 98 1.50 9.93 -2.28
N CYS A 99 1.36 8.64 -2.55
CA CYS A 99 1.92 8.00 -3.75
C CYS A 99 1.23 8.52 -5.00
N MET A 100 2.01 8.87 -6.01
CA MET A 100 1.45 9.39 -7.28
C MET A 100 0.71 8.31 -8.07
N TYR A 101 1.08 7.07 -7.88
CA TYR A 101 0.49 5.90 -8.53
C TYR A 101 0.31 4.82 -7.48
N THR A 102 -0.92 4.49 -7.17
CA THR A 102 -1.26 3.45 -6.20
C THR A 102 -2.49 2.71 -6.67
N VAL A 103 -2.88 1.70 -5.92
CA VAL A 103 -4.12 0.96 -6.13
C VAL A 103 -4.91 1.03 -4.84
N VAL A 104 -6.20 1.28 -4.96
CA VAL A 104 -7.16 1.04 -3.89
C VAL A 104 -7.92 -0.24 -4.20
N SER A 105 -8.06 -1.09 -3.22
CA SER A 105 -8.82 -2.33 -3.34
C SER A 105 -9.72 -2.53 -2.14
N GLY A 106 -10.87 -3.17 -2.36
CA GLY A 106 -11.80 -3.42 -1.28
C GLY A 106 -13.12 -4.00 -1.75
N ILE A 107 -14.04 -4.06 -0.81
CA ILE A 107 -15.43 -4.41 -1.03
C ILE A 107 -16.28 -3.31 -0.41
N CYS A 108 -17.24 -2.77 -1.13
CA CYS A 108 -18.17 -1.79 -0.59
C CYS A 108 -19.60 -2.02 -1.08
N LYS A 109 -20.56 -1.56 -0.27
CA LYS A 109 -21.95 -1.40 -0.70
C LYS A 109 -22.03 -0.20 -1.63
N LEU A 110 -22.88 -0.30 -2.65
CA LEU A 110 -23.21 0.88 -3.47
C LEU A 110 -24.11 1.84 -2.67
N PRO A 111 -23.92 3.15 -2.80
CA PRO A 111 -24.82 4.13 -2.23
C PRO A 111 -26.26 3.90 -2.67
N ARG A 112 -27.22 4.15 -1.80
CA ARG A 112 -28.63 3.99 -2.14
C ARG A 112 -29.03 4.90 -3.30
N GLY A 113 -29.66 4.35 -4.31
CA GLY A 113 -30.09 5.08 -5.51
C GLY A 113 -29.02 5.12 -6.60
N THR A 114 -27.89 4.46 -6.42
CA THR A 114 -26.88 4.36 -7.48
C THR A 114 -27.48 3.66 -8.71
N LYS A 115 -27.34 4.31 -9.84
CA LYS A 115 -27.65 3.74 -11.16
C LYS A 115 -26.39 3.57 -12.00
N TYR A 116 -25.51 4.54 -11.95
CA TYR A 116 -24.31 4.56 -12.78
C TYR A 116 -23.06 4.67 -11.93
N ALA A 117 -21.98 4.10 -12.46
CA ALA A 117 -20.63 4.28 -11.93
C ALA A 117 -19.66 4.69 -13.04
N LYS A 118 -18.62 5.43 -12.67
CA LYS A 118 -17.45 5.70 -13.50
C LYS A 118 -16.21 5.24 -12.75
N PHE A 119 -15.28 4.58 -13.46
CA PHE A 119 -14.02 4.12 -12.91
C PHE A 119 -12.86 4.78 -13.64
N ILE A 120 -11.78 5.10 -12.92
CA ILE A 120 -10.58 5.62 -13.55
C ILE A 120 -9.58 4.51 -13.82
N THR A 121 -8.83 4.70 -14.87
CA THR A 121 -7.67 3.88 -15.22
C THR A 121 -6.51 4.77 -15.63
N PHE A 122 -5.33 4.18 -15.64
CA PHE A 122 -4.11 4.85 -16.03
C PHE A 122 -3.50 4.16 -17.25
N ASN A 123 -3.31 4.91 -18.32
CA ASN A 123 -2.58 4.44 -19.50
C ASN A 123 -1.15 4.97 -19.43
N GLY A 124 -0.29 4.24 -18.74
CA GLY A 124 1.03 4.71 -18.40
C GLY A 124 2.16 4.11 -19.22
N SER A 125 3.03 4.99 -19.65
CA SER A 125 4.39 4.69 -20.06
C SER A 125 5.37 5.38 -19.11
N HIS A 126 5.36 5.06 -17.85
CA HIS A 126 6.40 5.45 -16.90
C HIS A 126 7.04 4.20 -16.31
N GLY A 127 7.46 3.29 -17.23
CA GLY A 127 8.25 2.13 -16.86
C GLY A 127 7.52 1.08 -16.02
N CYS A 128 6.27 1.28 -15.66
CA CYS A 128 5.44 0.26 -15.03
C CYS A 128 4.71 -0.50 -16.12
N ASP A 129 5.38 -1.51 -16.68
CA ASP A 129 4.87 -2.29 -17.81
C ASP A 129 3.72 -3.23 -17.48
N SER A 130 3.27 -3.26 -16.25
CA SER A 130 2.14 -4.08 -15.87
C SER A 130 1.34 -3.45 -14.72
N PHE A 131 0.49 -2.51 -15.04
CA PHE A 131 -0.77 -2.46 -14.34
C PHE A 131 -1.55 -3.71 -14.80
N ASP A 132 -1.40 -4.82 -14.10
CA ASP A 132 -2.35 -5.90 -14.19
C ASP A 132 -3.71 -5.28 -13.85
N ALA A 133 -4.58 -5.33 -14.81
CA ALA A 133 -5.76 -4.52 -14.93
C ALA A 133 -6.51 -4.27 -13.62
N PRO A 134 -6.75 -3.01 -13.24
CA PRO A 134 -7.81 -2.71 -12.32
C PRO A 134 -9.08 -3.45 -12.74
N ALA A 135 -9.73 -4.12 -11.80
CA ALA A 135 -10.91 -4.91 -12.07
C ALA A 135 -12.00 -4.56 -11.06
N VAL A 136 -13.23 -4.53 -11.52
CA VAL A 136 -14.39 -4.31 -10.68
C VAL A 136 -15.41 -5.42 -10.94
N TYR A 137 -15.89 -6.04 -9.88
CA TYR A 137 -16.88 -7.10 -9.91
C TYR A 137 -18.11 -6.66 -9.14
N GLY A 138 -19.31 -6.94 -9.65
CA GLY A 138 -20.57 -6.59 -9.03
C GLY A 138 -21.18 -7.72 -8.22
N PHE A 139 -21.72 -7.40 -7.04
CA PHE A 139 -22.55 -8.30 -6.25
C PHE A 139 -24.02 -8.02 -6.54
N SER A 140 -24.73 -8.98 -7.11
CA SER A 140 -26.17 -8.89 -7.36
C SER A 140 -27.02 -9.26 -6.13
N GLY A 141 -26.46 -10.03 -5.19
CA GLY A 141 -27.12 -10.51 -3.97
C GLY A 141 -26.56 -9.90 -2.69
N GLU A 142 -27.44 -9.31 -1.87
CA GLU A 142 -27.03 -8.76 -0.56
C GLU A 142 -26.40 -9.83 0.36
N GLN A 143 -26.92 -11.05 0.34
CA GLN A 143 -26.39 -12.15 1.17
C GLN A 143 -24.96 -12.52 0.80
N GLU A 144 -24.63 -12.47 -0.48
CA GLU A 144 -23.28 -12.73 -0.98
C GLU A 144 -22.33 -11.60 -0.58
N LEU A 145 -22.75 -10.36 -0.78
CA LEU A 145 -22.00 -9.18 -0.35
C LEU A 145 -21.71 -9.21 1.16
N GLU A 146 -22.72 -9.48 2.00
CA GLU A 146 -22.55 -9.59 3.45
C GLU A 146 -21.62 -10.75 3.83
N SER A 147 -21.68 -11.87 3.10
CA SER A 147 -20.76 -13.00 3.31
C SER A 147 -19.31 -12.61 3.02
N GLU A 148 -19.06 -11.88 1.93
CA GLU A 148 -17.71 -11.41 1.59
C GLU A 148 -17.21 -10.34 2.57
N LEU A 149 -18.05 -9.40 2.96
CA LEU A 149 -17.72 -8.41 4.00
C LEU A 149 -17.41 -9.08 5.34
N GLY A 150 -18.16 -10.14 5.71
CA GLY A 150 -17.93 -10.91 6.93
C GLY A 150 -16.66 -11.76 6.93
N ARG A 151 -16.00 -11.92 5.79
CA ARG A 151 -14.69 -12.61 5.67
C ARG A 151 -13.51 -11.68 5.96
N LEU A 152 -13.72 -10.36 5.98
CA LEU A 152 -12.67 -9.42 6.33
C LEU A 152 -12.38 -9.54 7.84
N GLU A 153 -11.10 -9.70 8.18
CA GLU A 153 -10.69 -9.92 9.58
C GLU A 153 -10.83 -8.62 10.41
N TYR A 154 -10.42 -7.49 9.81
CA TYR A 154 -10.45 -6.18 10.47
C TYR A 154 -11.07 -5.09 9.58
N PRO A 155 -12.35 -5.17 9.19
CA PRO A 155 -12.94 -4.28 8.19
C PRO A 155 -13.03 -2.81 8.61
N ALA A 156 -13.00 -2.53 9.91
CA ALA A 156 -13.04 -1.18 10.45
C ALA A 156 -11.66 -0.60 10.76
N LEU A 157 -10.59 -1.41 10.64
CA LEU A 157 -9.23 -0.99 10.95
C LEU A 157 -8.65 -0.18 9.79
N LYS A 158 -8.07 0.98 10.10
CA LYS A 158 -7.32 1.81 9.16
C LYS A 158 -5.87 1.95 9.59
N ILE A 159 -4.95 1.62 8.68
CA ILE A 159 -3.50 1.66 8.91
C ILE A 159 -2.85 2.69 8.00
N ALA A 160 -2.19 3.69 8.57
CA ALA A 160 -1.32 4.62 7.84
C ALA A 160 0.11 4.07 7.83
N CYS A 161 0.68 3.88 6.64
CA CYS A 161 2.04 3.37 6.46
C CYS A 161 2.97 4.51 6.05
N LEU A 162 3.76 5.02 7.00
CA LEU A 162 4.75 6.07 6.83
C LEU A 162 6.12 5.44 6.63
N GLY A 163 6.88 5.91 5.63
CA GLY A 163 8.20 5.36 5.39
C GLY A 163 8.89 5.88 4.13
N ASP A 164 9.92 5.19 3.73
CA ASP A 164 10.75 5.52 2.57
C ASP A 164 10.34 4.74 1.30
N SER A 165 11.31 4.46 0.42
CA SER A 165 11.10 3.73 -0.83
C SER A 165 10.54 2.32 -0.63
N LEU A 166 10.90 1.65 0.47
CA LEU A 166 10.38 0.32 0.80
C LEU A 166 8.90 0.35 1.14
N THR A 167 8.41 1.44 1.70
CA THR A 167 6.98 1.66 1.94
C THR A 167 6.28 2.13 0.67
N GLU A 168 6.91 3.05 -0.10
CA GLU A 168 6.34 3.54 -1.35
C GLU A 168 6.15 2.44 -2.40
N GLY A 169 7.02 1.42 -2.38
CA GLY A 169 6.95 0.29 -3.30
C GLY A 169 7.97 0.35 -4.43
N ASP A 170 9.10 1.02 -4.23
CA ASP A 170 10.23 0.94 -5.17
C ASP A 170 10.81 -0.47 -5.15
N TYR A 171 11.18 -1.02 -6.30
CA TYR A 171 11.79 -2.34 -6.41
C TYR A 171 13.15 -2.35 -7.11
N GLY A 172 13.88 -1.24 -6.99
CA GLY A 172 15.26 -1.15 -7.45
C GLY A 172 15.42 -0.98 -8.95
N SER A 173 14.42 -0.47 -9.61
CA SER A 173 14.32 -0.32 -11.05
C SER A 173 15.39 0.60 -11.68
N TYR A 174 16.03 1.46 -10.92
CA TYR A 174 17.15 2.29 -11.40
C TYR A 174 18.30 1.45 -11.93
N VAL A 175 18.50 0.24 -11.41
CA VAL A 175 19.57 -0.68 -11.83
C VAL A 175 19.26 -1.31 -13.18
N VAL A 176 17.98 -1.49 -13.49
CA VAL A 176 17.52 -2.09 -14.76
C VAL A 176 16.99 -1.06 -15.77
N GLY A 177 17.16 0.22 -15.48
CA GLY A 177 16.79 1.31 -16.40
C GLY A 177 15.30 1.66 -16.44
N HIS A 178 14.50 1.13 -15.53
CA HIS A 178 13.08 1.36 -15.44
C HIS A 178 12.72 1.95 -14.08
N GLY A 179 12.44 3.23 -13.99
CA GLY A 179 12.04 3.91 -12.76
C GLY A 179 10.63 3.53 -12.33
N CYS A 180 10.44 2.32 -11.80
CA CYS A 180 9.12 1.81 -11.47
C CYS A 180 8.92 1.65 -9.98
N ARG A 181 7.81 2.20 -9.53
CA ARG A 181 7.22 1.92 -8.23
C ARG A 181 6.13 0.89 -8.41
N HIS A 182 6.21 -0.18 -7.65
CA HIS A 182 5.22 -1.22 -7.74
C HIS A 182 4.02 -0.87 -6.86
N TYR A 183 2.82 -0.79 -7.43
CA TYR A 183 1.61 -0.59 -6.64
C TYR A 183 1.32 -1.78 -5.72
N ARG A 184 1.77 -3.00 -6.08
CA ARG A 184 1.74 -4.20 -5.25
C ARG A 184 2.90 -4.20 -4.25
N ASN A 185 2.92 -3.19 -3.38
CA ASN A 185 3.86 -2.99 -2.29
C ASN A 185 3.35 -3.65 -0.99
N PHE A 186 4.11 -3.54 0.11
CA PHE A 186 3.67 -4.20 1.33
C PHE A 186 2.37 -3.60 1.92
N PRO A 187 2.09 -2.28 1.89
CA PRO A 187 0.78 -1.78 2.33
C PRO A 187 -0.39 -2.38 1.55
N TYR A 188 -0.25 -2.55 0.23
CA TYR A 188 -1.27 -3.20 -0.59
C TYR A 188 -1.53 -4.65 -0.15
N TYR A 189 -0.47 -5.44 0.06
CA TYR A 189 -0.62 -6.82 0.52
C TYR A 189 -1.10 -6.91 1.97
N LEU A 190 -0.64 -5.99 2.84
CA LEU A 190 -1.07 -5.90 4.24
C LEU A 190 -2.58 -5.68 4.35
N GLN A 191 -3.13 -4.78 3.53
CA GLN A 191 -4.57 -4.57 3.45
C GLN A 191 -5.32 -5.87 3.14
N ARG A 192 -4.81 -6.66 2.21
CA ARG A 192 -5.43 -7.94 1.79
C ARG A 192 -5.29 -9.03 2.85
N GLU A 193 -4.14 -9.09 3.52
CA GLU A 193 -3.88 -10.08 4.59
C GLU A 193 -4.75 -9.84 5.83
N LEU A 194 -4.99 -8.58 6.16
CA LEU A 194 -5.78 -8.21 7.34
C LEU A 194 -7.25 -7.91 7.03
N GLY A 195 -7.62 -7.76 5.77
CA GLY A 195 -8.97 -7.33 5.40
C GLY A 195 -9.31 -5.97 6.02
N CYS A 196 -8.39 -5.02 5.97
CA CYS A 196 -8.49 -3.68 6.54
C CYS A 196 -8.26 -2.60 5.47
N GLU A 197 -8.31 -1.34 5.83
CA GLU A 197 -7.84 -0.24 4.98
C GLU A 197 -6.37 0.07 5.27
N THR A 198 -5.54 0.24 4.24
CA THR A 198 -4.19 0.78 4.38
C THR A 198 -4.00 2.02 3.52
N VAL A 199 -3.30 3.02 4.06
CA VAL A 199 -2.91 4.22 3.31
C VAL A 199 -1.39 4.28 3.23
N ASN A 200 -0.88 4.32 2.01
CA ASN A 200 0.56 4.37 1.75
C ASN A 200 1.05 5.82 1.65
N TYR A 201 1.89 6.22 2.60
CA TYR A 201 2.57 7.53 2.64
C TYR A 201 4.09 7.40 2.44
N GLY A 202 4.55 6.33 1.84
CA GLY A 202 5.96 6.12 1.52
C GLY A 202 6.55 7.18 0.60
N LYS A 203 7.84 7.52 0.79
CA LYS A 203 8.59 8.50 -0.01
C LYS A 203 10.02 8.04 -0.27
N CYS A 204 10.29 7.69 -1.53
CA CYS A 204 11.59 7.22 -1.98
C CYS A 204 12.71 8.22 -1.64
N GLY A 205 13.82 7.70 -1.08
CA GLY A 205 15.00 8.46 -0.75
C GLY A 205 14.89 9.35 0.50
N TYR A 206 13.79 9.24 1.27
CA TYR A 206 13.62 10.10 2.43
C TYR A 206 14.31 9.54 3.67
N THR A 207 15.06 10.40 4.33
CA THR A 207 15.58 10.21 5.70
C THR A 207 14.54 10.68 6.71
N ALA A 208 14.73 10.44 8.00
CA ALA A 208 13.82 10.90 9.04
C ALA A 208 13.62 12.43 8.99
N ALA A 209 14.67 13.21 8.77
CA ALA A 209 14.56 14.67 8.67
C ALA A 209 13.74 15.12 7.46
N LYS A 210 14.00 14.57 6.28
CA LYS A 210 13.21 14.87 5.08
C LYS A 210 11.75 14.45 5.23
N TYR A 211 11.52 13.33 5.92
CA TYR A 211 10.17 12.84 6.13
C TYR A 211 9.39 13.71 7.12
N LEU A 212 10.05 14.24 8.15
CA LEU A 212 9.45 15.21 9.08
C LEU A 212 8.97 16.47 8.34
N ASP A 213 9.80 17.03 7.46
CA ASP A 213 9.43 18.18 6.63
C ASP A 213 8.24 17.85 5.71
N PHE A 214 8.25 16.68 5.11
CA PHE A 214 7.16 16.19 4.27
C PHE A 214 5.86 16.00 5.06
N PHE A 215 5.93 15.40 6.25
CA PHE A 215 4.80 15.20 7.15
C PHE A 215 4.17 16.51 7.61
N ASN A 216 4.99 17.53 7.86
CA ASN A 216 4.55 18.84 8.29
C ASN A 216 3.99 19.69 7.15
N THR A 217 4.21 19.32 5.90
CA THR A 217 3.65 20.02 4.75
C THR A 217 2.17 19.70 4.60
N PRO A 218 1.27 20.70 4.64
CA PRO A 218 -0.18 20.46 4.55
C PRO A 218 -0.58 19.67 3.30
N GLY A 219 -1.47 18.70 3.47
CA GLY A 219 -2.01 17.88 2.38
C GLY A 219 -1.11 16.73 1.92
N ASN A 220 0.07 16.53 2.52
CA ASN A 220 0.92 15.40 2.18
C ASN A 220 0.58 14.12 2.94
N VAL A 221 0.31 14.22 4.24
CA VAL A 221 0.02 13.08 5.10
C VAL A 221 -1.15 13.44 6.02
N ASP A 222 -2.15 12.58 6.07
CA ASP A 222 -3.25 12.65 7.00
C ASP A 222 -3.34 11.34 7.80
N VAL A 223 -3.17 11.43 9.11
CA VAL A 223 -3.24 10.29 10.05
C VAL A 223 -4.40 10.45 11.03
N SER A 224 -5.25 11.47 10.84
CA SER A 224 -6.28 11.85 11.80
C SER A 224 -7.37 10.80 12.01
N ASP A 225 -7.60 9.93 11.03
CA ASP A 225 -8.58 8.85 11.07
C ASP A 225 -7.96 7.44 11.14
N ALA A 226 -6.62 7.32 11.14
CA ALA A 226 -5.95 6.05 11.25
C ALA A 226 -6.02 5.45 12.66
N ASP A 227 -6.18 4.14 12.78
CA ASP A 227 -6.14 3.38 14.03
C ASP A 227 -4.71 2.97 14.40
N LEU A 228 -3.93 2.63 13.40
CA LEU A 228 -2.51 2.29 13.53
C LEU A 228 -1.68 3.14 12.58
N ILE A 229 -0.56 3.63 13.06
CA ILE A 229 0.41 4.36 12.26
C ILE A 229 1.74 3.61 12.30
N LEU A 230 2.12 2.99 11.18
CA LEU A 230 3.39 2.31 11.03
C LEU A 230 4.44 3.32 10.57
N ILE A 231 5.60 3.37 11.25
CA ILE A 231 6.72 4.21 10.84
C ILE A 231 7.93 3.32 10.56
N MET A 232 8.31 3.20 9.28
CA MET A 232 9.47 2.44 8.82
C MET A 232 10.43 3.35 8.05
N LEU A 233 11.42 3.88 8.75
CA LEU A 233 12.45 4.78 8.22
C LEU A 233 13.84 4.34 8.71
N GLY A 234 14.86 4.71 7.95
CA GLY A 234 16.26 4.47 8.32
C GLY A 234 17.10 3.85 7.22
N THR A 235 16.48 3.33 6.16
CA THR A 235 17.18 2.73 5.02
C THR A 235 18.07 3.75 4.29
N ASN A 236 17.61 4.99 4.14
CA ASN A 236 18.32 6.04 3.40
C ASN A 236 19.45 6.71 4.20
N GLY A 237 19.81 6.13 5.33
CA GLY A 237 20.94 6.59 6.12
C GLY A 237 20.61 7.76 7.05
N GLY A 238 21.65 8.24 7.71
CA GLY A 238 21.54 9.34 8.67
C GLY A 238 21.24 8.88 10.10
N LEU A 239 20.54 7.77 10.33
CA LEU A 239 20.45 7.13 11.64
C LEU A 239 21.74 6.33 11.89
N THR A 240 22.86 7.02 11.99
CA THR A 240 24.13 6.37 12.34
C THR A 240 24.41 6.53 13.83
N VAL A 241 25.08 5.56 14.42
CA VAL A 241 25.57 5.66 15.80
C VAL A 241 26.33 6.99 15.96
N GLY A 242 25.87 7.82 16.89
CA GLY A 242 26.42 9.14 17.11
C GLY A 242 25.87 10.29 16.25
N SER A 243 24.99 10.04 15.29
CA SER A 243 24.27 11.10 14.57
C SER A 243 23.00 11.52 15.33
N THR A 244 23.07 12.61 16.07
CA THR A 244 21.93 13.12 16.85
C THR A 244 20.81 13.68 15.97
N ALA A 245 21.15 14.36 14.88
CA ALA A 245 20.19 15.10 14.07
C ALA A 245 19.07 14.21 13.46
N GLN A 246 19.40 13.03 12.95
CA GLN A 246 18.38 12.13 12.38
C GLN A 246 17.57 11.45 13.48
N LYS A 247 18.16 11.15 14.63
CA LYS A 247 17.44 10.61 15.80
C LYS A 247 16.49 11.66 16.35
N GLU A 248 16.93 12.91 16.48
CA GLU A 248 16.08 14.03 16.90
C GLU A 248 14.93 14.26 15.92
N ALA A 249 15.17 14.21 14.61
CA ALA A 249 14.13 14.31 13.59
C ALA A 249 13.14 13.14 13.64
N TYR A 250 13.60 11.92 13.95
CA TYR A 250 12.72 10.78 14.11
C TYR A 250 11.82 10.94 15.36
N LEU A 251 12.37 11.40 16.46
CA LEU A 251 11.61 11.73 17.69
C LEU A 251 10.59 12.84 17.42
N ALA A 252 11.00 13.92 16.74
CA ALA A 252 10.11 15.01 16.36
C ALA A 252 8.99 14.54 15.39
N LEU A 253 9.29 13.58 14.52
CA LEU A 253 8.25 12.96 13.69
C LEU A 253 7.23 12.20 14.53
N ILE A 254 7.66 11.40 15.50
CA ILE A 254 6.77 10.69 16.43
C ILE A 254 5.87 11.68 17.17
N GLU A 255 6.44 12.78 17.67
CA GLU A 255 5.68 13.84 18.34
C GLU A 255 4.65 14.49 17.39
N ALA A 256 5.07 14.84 16.16
CA ALA A 256 4.19 15.44 15.16
C ALA A 256 3.04 14.48 14.75
N VAL A 257 3.31 13.19 14.63
CA VAL A 257 2.30 12.17 14.37
C VAL A 257 1.34 12.08 15.56
N SER A 258 1.86 12.00 16.79
CA SER A 258 1.05 11.93 18.01
C SER A 258 0.12 13.12 18.17
N ALA A 259 0.55 14.30 17.73
CA ALA A 259 -0.26 15.51 17.80
C ALA A 259 -1.41 15.56 16.78
N LYS A 260 -1.35 14.76 15.71
CA LYS A 260 -2.34 14.75 14.62
C LYS A 260 -3.21 13.49 14.58
N MET A 261 -2.80 12.41 15.20
CA MET A 261 -3.55 11.16 15.22
C MET A 261 -4.78 11.26 16.14
N LYS A 262 -5.77 10.42 15.94
CA LYS A 262 -6.91 10.32 16.85
C LYS A 262 -6.49 9.71 18.21
N GLN A 263 -7.28 9.98 19.24
CA GLN A 263 -6.94 9.68 20.65
C GLN A 263 -6.59 8.20 20.88
N ASP A 264 -7.32 7.28 20.26
CA ASP A 264 -7.14 5.83 20.47
C ASP A 264 -6.20 5.18 19.45
N ALA A 265 -5.58 5.97 18.58
CA ALA A 265 -4.61 5.47 17.62
C ALA A 265 -3.31 5.07 18.30
N ARG A 266 -2.59 4.13 17.67
CA ARG A 266 -1.30 3.66 18.17
C ARG A 266 -0.23 3.82 17.09
N ILE A 267 0.94 4.31 17.49
CA ILE A 267 2.15 4.31 16.66
C ILE A 267 2.86 2.99 16.88
N VAL A 268 3.28 2.36 15.79
CA VAL A 268 4.10 1.15 15.78
C VAL A 268 5.37 1.44 14.97
N LEU A 269 6.52 1.34 15.60
CA LEU A 269 7.78 1.48 14.89
C LEU A 269 8.15 0.17 14.20
N VAL A 270 8.76 0.27 13.03
CA VAL A 270 9.18 -0.89 12.25
C VAL A 270 10.65 -0.69 11.88
N THR A 271 11.50 -1.67 12.19
CA THR A 271 12.90 -1.61 11.72
C THR A 271 12.95 -1.88 10.22
N PRO A 272 13.85 -1.22 9.46
CA PRO A 272 14.12 -1.62 8.08
C PRO A 272 14.48 -3.11 8.01
N PRO A 273 14.08 -3.85 6.97
CA PRO A 273 14.52 -5.23 6.75
C PRO A 273 15.99 -5.28 6.34
N HIS A 274 16.54 -6.49 6.22
CA HIS A 274 17.90 -6.70 5.74
C HIS A 274 18.13 -6.13 4.33
N THR A 275 19.37 -5.68 4.12
CA THR A 275 19.95 -5.45 2.79
C THR A 275 21.01 -6.49 2.50
N THR A 276 21.42 -6.62 1.26
CA THR A 276 22.39 -7.61 0.80
C THR A 276 23.70 -6.96 0.37
N GLU A 277 24.75 -7.76 0.15
CA GLU A 277 26.03 -7.27 -0.38
C GLU A 277 25.87 -6.58 -1.75
N LYS A 278 24.86 -6.93 -2.52
CA LYS A 278 24.60 -6.30 -3.81
C LYS A 278 24.23 -4.81 -3.65
N SER A 279 23.51 -4.46 -2.59
CA SER A 279 23.15 -3.08 -2.30
C SER A 279 24.37 -2.19 -2.04
N GLU A 280 25.43 -2.76 -1.47
CA GLU A 280 26.69 -2.05 -1.26
C GLU A 280 27.40 -1.72 -2.59
N LYS A 281 27.33 -2.63 -3.54
CA LYS A 281 27.95 -2.47 -4.87
C LYS A 281 27.27 -1.41 -5.74
N VAL A 282 25.97 -1.22 -5.57
CA VAL A 282 25.20 -0.21 -6.33
C VAL A 282 25.08 1.14 -5.61
N SER A 283 25.72 1.33 -4.47
CA SER A 283 25.79 2.57 -3.69
C SER A 283 24.46 3.09 -3.10
N PHE A 284 23.39 2.30 -3.12
CA PHE A 284 22.10 2.69 -2.56
C PHE A 284 21.91 2.28 -1.10
N GLY A 285 22.54 1.22 -0.67
CA GLY A 285 22.44 0.74 0.69
C GLY A 285 23.80 0.29 1.21
N ASN A 286 23.95 0.36 2.51
CA ASN A 286 25.11 -0.19 3.18
C ASN A 286 24.58 -0.94 4.39
N ALA A 287 24.84 -2.25 4.45
CA ALA A 287 24.34 -3.13 5.52
C ALA A 287 24.69 -2.58 6.92
N ALA A 288 25.88 -2.00 7.09
CA ALA A 288 26.28 -1.39 8.35
C ALA A 288 25.44 -0.14 8.70
N LYS A 289 25.07 0.69 7.70
CA LYS A 289 24.19 1.84 7.92
C LYS A 289 22.77 1.41 8.28
N VAL A 290 22.26 0.38 7.62
CA VAL A 290 20.95 -0.17 7.93
C VAL A 290 20.93 -0.76 9.33
N LEU A 291 21.95 -1.52 9.71
CA LEU A 291 22.05 -2.07 11.07
C LEU A 291 22.11 -0.97 12.14
N ASN A 292 22.87 0.11 11.91
CA ASN A 292 22.89 1.26 12.81
C ASN A 292 21.51 1.92 12.94
N ALA A 293 20.76 2.02 11.83
CA ALA A 293 19.42 2.54 11.86
C ALA A 293 18.46 1.63 12.64
N VAL A 294 18.58 0.32 12.46
CA VAL A 294 17.83 -0.70 13.21
C VAL A 294 18.04 -0.55 14.71
N GLU A 295 19.30 -0.47 15.16
CA GLU A 295 19.64 -0.28 16.57
C GLU A 295 19.07 1.03 17.12
N THR A 296 19.16 2.12 16.34
CA THR A 296 18.59 3.42 16.73
C THR A 296 17.05 3.35 16.85
N VAL A 297 16.36 2.68 15.93
CA VAL A 297 14.89 2.52 15.98
C VAL A 297 14.50 1.68 17.21
N ARG A 298 15.24 0.62 17.53
CA ARG A 298 15.05 -0.19 18.75
C ARG A 298 15.18 0.67 20.01
N GLU A 299 16.23 1.49 20.09
CA GLU A 299 16.45 2.40 21.21
C GLU A 299 15.30 3.42 21.34
N ILE A 300 14.86 4.01 20.24
CA ILE A 300 13.74 4.96 20.23
C ILE A 300 12.47 4.27 20.72
N ALA A 301 12.14 3.08 20.19
CA ALA A 301 10.97 2.32 20.59
C ALA A 301 10.96 2.05 22.10
N ALA A 302 12.09 1.58 22.63
CA ALA A 302 12.23 1.30 24.06
C ALA A 302 12.12 2.58 24.92
N ALA A 303 12.79 3.66 24.52
CA ALA A 303 12.77 4.93 25.24
C ALA A 303 11.40 5.61 25.25
N GLN A 304 10.64 5.49 24.17
CA GLN A 304 9.29 6.05 24.03
C GLN A 304 8.19 5.07 24.47
N SER A 305 8.54 3.85 24.90
CA SER A 305 7.58 2.77 25.23
C SER A 305 6.59 2.50 24.08
N LEU A 306 7.07 2.56 22.84
CA LEU A 306 6.27 2.29 21.65
C LEU A 306 6.39 0.83 21.23
N PRO A 307 5.32 0.21 20.72
CA PRO A 307 5.40 -1.09 20.07
C PRO A 307 6.43 -1.08 18.92
N LEU A 308 7.17 -2.18 18.80
CA LEU A 308 8.17 -2.38 17.77
C LEU A 308 7.92 -3.68 17.01
N ILE A 309 7.88 -3.61 15.68
CA ILE A 309 8.02 -4.76 14.80
C ILE A 309 9.47 -4.80 14.32
N ASP A 310 10.23 -5.75 14.83
CA ASP A 310 11.63 -5.92 14.44
C ASP A 310 11.75 -6.70 13.13
N ALA A 311 11.49 -6.01 12.02
CA ALA A 311 11.51 -6.61 10.70
C ALA A 311 12.94 -7.00 10.25
N TYR A 312 13.96 -6.37 10.79
CA TYR A 312 15.34 -6.76 10.51
C TYR A 312 15.62 -8.20 10.97
N THR A 313 15.25 -8.53 12.20
CA THR A 313 15.52 -9.86 12.76
C THR A 313 14.43 -10.88 12.39
N GLY A 314 13.17 -10.47 12.39
CA GLY A 314 12.03 -11.38 12.32
C GLY A 314 11.47 -11.62 10.93
N SER A 315 11.68 -10.71 9.97
CA SER A 315 11.10 -10.86 8.65
C SER A 315 11.82 -11.92 7.81
N PRO A 316 11.14 -12.54 6.83
CA PRO A 316 11.77 -13.44 5.86
C PRO A 316 12.73 -12.74 4.89
N ILE A 317 12.79 -11.41 4.90
CA ILE A 317 13.71 -10.63 4.05
C ILE A 317 15.09 -10.67 4.70
N GLN A 318 15.89 -11.65 4.32
CA GLN A 318 17.21 -11.90 4.85
C GLN A 318 18.27 -11.80 3.75
N SER A 319 19.51 -11.51 4.13
CA SER A 319 20.62 -11.30 3.20
C SER A 319 20.93 -12.51 2.30
N ASP A 320 20.61 -13.72 2.74
CA ASP A 320 20.79 -14.97 1.99
C ASP A 320 19.62 -15.26 1.01
N LYS A 321 18.63 -14.41 0.95
CA LYS A 321 17.44 -14.52 0.08
C LYS A 321 17.37 -13.45 -1.01
N GLU A 322 18.49 -12.84 -1.33
CA GLU A 322 18.60 -11.75 -2.31
C GLU A 322 17.91 -12.07 -3.64
N GLU A 323 18.24 -13.20 -4.25
CA GLU A 323 17.72 -13.57 -5.57
C GLU A 323 16.20 -13.74 -5.60
N VAL A 324 15.59 -14.03 -4.45
CA VAL A 324 14.16 -14.26 -4.35
C VAL A 324 13.40 -12.97 -4.02
N TYR A 325 13.93 -12.16 -3.10
CA TYR A 325 13.19 -11.04 -2.53
C TYR A 325 13.71 -9.67 -2.96
N GLN A 326 15.02 -9.54 -3.22
CA GLN A 326 15.70 -8.28 -3.56
C GLN A 326 16.60 -8.43 -4.79
N PRO A 327 16.08 -8.98 -5.92
CA PRO A 327 16.92 -9.47 -7.01
C PRO A 327 17.62 -8.36 -7.81
N TYR A 328 17.14 -7.12 -7.73
CA TYR A 328 17.65 -6.05 -8.60
C TYR A 328 18.83 -5.29 -8.01
N ASP A 329 18.68 -4.76 -6.81
CA ASP A 329 19.71 -3.94 -6.16
C ASP A 329 20.10 -4.38 -4.76
N GLY A 330 19.51 -5.46 -4.27
CA GLY A 330 19.79 -6.01 -2.94
C GLY A 330 19.24 -5.18 -1.78
N LEU A 331 18.42 -4.18 -2.07
CA LEU A 331 17.77 -3.30 -1.11
C LEU A 331 16.25 -3.30 -1.27
N HIS A 332 15.78 -2.98 -2.48
CA HIS A 332 14.36 -2.89 -2.78
C HIS A 332 13.78 -4.27 -3.09
N MET A 333 12.58 -4.52 -2.60
CA MET A 333 11.93 -5.81 -2.74
C MET A 333 11.22 -5.93 -4.09
N ALA A 334 11.33 -7.10 -4.73
CA ALA A 334 10.43 -7.48 -5.80
C ALA A 334 9.01 -7.76 -5.24
N GLU A 335 8.03 -7.95 -6.11
CA GLU A 335 6.65 -8.24 -5.71
C GLU A 335 6.55 -9.41 -4.72
N THR A 336 7.30 -10.50 -4.97
CA THR A 336 7.36 -11.65 -4.06
C THR A 336 7.88 -11.26 -2.67
N GLY A 337 8.89 -10.40 -2.60
CA GLY A 337 9.42 -9.87 -1.35
C GLY A 337 8.40 -9.03 -0.61
N TYR A 338 7.73 -8.11 -1.29
CA TYR A 338 6.67 -7.29 -0.70
C TYR A 338 5.51 -8.10 -0.14
N ARG A 339 5.09 -9.16 -0.86
CA ARG A 339 4.02 -10.05 -0.40
C ARG A 339 4.41 -10.81 0.85
N VAL A 340 5.60 -11.40 0.87
CA VAL A 340 6.10 -12.16 2.02
C VAL A 340 6.34 -11.25 3.22
N PHE A 341 6.86 -10.05 2.99
CA PHE A 341 7.04 -9.04 4.02
C PHE A 341 5.70 -8.62 4.64
N ALA A 342 4.69 -8.38 3.81
CA ALA A 342 3.36 -8.03 4.29
C ALA A 342 2.71 -9.13 5.12
N GLY A 343 2.89 -10.41 4.75
CA GLY A 343 2.44 -11.56 5.55
C GLY A 343 3.06 -11.54 6.95
N TYR A 344 4.37 -11.33 7.03
CA TYR A 344 5.07 -11.18 8.31
C TYR A 344 4.52 -9.99 9.12
N MET A 345 4.35 -8.82 8.48
CA MET A 345 3.80 -7.63 9.14
C MET A 345 2.39 -7.88 9.67
N ALA A 346 1.56 -8.58 8.90
CA ALA A 346 0.20 -8.93 9.32
C ALA A 346 0.21 -9.81 10.56
N ASP A 347 1.10 -10.82 10.62
CA ASP A 347 1.21 -11.73 11.77
C ASP A 347 1.68 -10.98 13.03
N GLU A 348 2.62 -10.04 12.90
CA GLU A 348 3.06 -9.21 14.02
C GLU A 348 1.95 -8.23 14.49
N LEU A 349 1.24 -7.63 13.55
CA LEU A 349 0.12 -6.73 13.88
C LEU A 349 -1.03 -7.46 14.55
N ARG A 350 -1.36 -8.69 14.15
CA ARG A 350 -2.38 -9.53 14.83
C ARG A 350 -2.04 -9.72 16.31
N LYS A 351 -0.76 -9.91 16.64
CA LYS A 351 -0.30 -10.03 18.03
C LYS A 351 -0.50 -8.72 18.81
N LEU A 352 -0.30 -7.57 18.16
CA LEU A 352 -0.46 -6.25 18.78
C LEU A 352 -1.93 -5.83 18.91
N ILE A 353 -2.78 -6.21 17.94
CA ILE A 353 -4.22 -5.88 17.95
C ILE A 353 -4.97 -6.73 18.98
N GLY A 354 -4.55 -7.98 19.17
CA GLY A 354 -5.17 -8.93 20.12
C GLY A 354 -4.81 -8.70 21.58
N GLN A 355 -3.97 -7.73 21.90
CA GLN A 355 -3.59 -7.32 23.27
C GLN A 355 -4.46 -6.16 23.75
#